data_54d21557284c90ffad3ee49364a9f04b
#
_entry.id   54d21557284c90ffad3ee49364a9f04b
#
_cell.length_a   1.000
_cell.length_b   1.000
_cell.length_c   1.000
_cell.angle_alpha   90.00
_cell.angle_beta   90.00
_cell.angle_gamma   90.00
#
_symmetry.space_group_name_H-M   'P 1'
#
loop_
_entity.id
_entity.type
_entity.pdbx_description
1 polymer ?
#
loop_
_entity_poly.entity_id
_entity_poly.type
_entity_poly.pdbx_seq_one_letter_code
_entity_poly.pdbx_strand_id
1 'polypeptide(L)'
;MAKGMRTFIIASFCTILGMQAVMFGLLMIPNGIRMHAPIAGIAVPRETTVAGDAWIRGGVSRIDVLVRDTATGAARTFPAERDAIRYRGQVVSRLAAWKAKVAFPADGTYELSARAVGYDGRVVATRARTVTAAAAAASREFVFLSPAHLAALAAVLVLCIAVPLAVRRASSGVVRHRVALAIVLVLFVHEVIYQVYWFAIGAWTVGNCLMLHMCAIALMFMPVLFFSRAGLFRQVLFELLFFFGLGGAMQALLTPDIGMHGFPELKYFSYFLSHGTIVLGLVYAAVAYRLELTWRSWIRIAVGTIGLALAMHGLNQLFVFIPPYELGNYFIMGYPPPTGSVIDIFANIFGPAPRYLVGLIGMGIVLLGILYLPYPIRRLIRRRAISARTT
;
A
#
# COMPACT_ATOMS: atom_id res chain seq x y z
N MET A 1 7.73 -27.52 12.29
CA MET A 1 8.47 -26.24 12.21
C MET A 1 9.56 -26.24 13.26
N ALA A 2 10.81 -25.97 12.91
CA ALA A 2 11.90 -25.89 13.87
C ALA A 2 11.62 -24.80 14.92
N LYS A 3 12.04 -25.02 16.19
CA LYS A 3 11.79 -24.08 17.31
C LYS A 3 12.24 -22.66 16.96
N GLY A 4 13.43 -22.50 16.36
CA GLY A 4 13.95 -21.20 15.94
C GLY A 4 13.09 -20.48 14.91
N MET A 5 12.45 -21.19 13.97
CA MET A 5 11.56 -20.58 12.98
C MET A 5 10.25 -20.06 13.61
N ARG A 6 9.72 -20.75 14.61
CA ARG A 6 8.56 -20.23 15.38
C ARG A 6 8.92 -18.94 16.09
N THR A 7 10.06 -18.93 16.76
CA THR A 7 10.56 -17.74 17.47
C THR A 7 10.76 -16.58 16.50
N PHE A 8 11.36 -16.83 15.32
CA PHE A 8 11.55 -15.80 14.30
C PHE A 8 10.20 -15.21 13.82
N ILE A 9 9.20 -16.05 13.49
CA ILE A 9 7.89 -15.59 13.06
C ILE A 9 7.23 -14.74 14.15
N ILE A 10 7.19 -15.24 15.39
CA ILE A 10 6.59 -14.52 16.51
C ILE A 10 7.31 -13.19 16.72
N ALA A 11 8.64 -13.18 16.75
CA ALA A 11 9.43 -11.96 16.90
C ALA A 11 9.15 -10.95 15.80
N SER A 12 9.07 -11.39 14.54
CA SER A 12 8.74 -10.50 13.40
C SER A 12 7.36 -9.86 13.56
N PHE A 13 6.33 -10.64 13.92
CA PHE A 13 4.99 -10.12 14.20
C PHE A 13 5.00 -9.11 15.35
N CYS A 14 5.62 -9.48 16.48
CA CYS A 14 5.69 -8.61 17.66
C CYS A 14 6.44 -7.31 17.36
N THR A 15 7.51 -7.37 16.55
CA THR A 15 8.27 -6.17 16.15
C THR A 15 7.41 -5.23 15.33
N ILE A 16 6.76 -5.72 14.25
CA ILE A 16 5.93 -4.87 13.38
C ILE A 16 4.73 -4.31 14.15
N LEU A 17 3.98 -5.17 14.84
CA LEU A 17 2.79 -4.74 15.58
C LEU A 17 3.14 -3.80 16.74
N GLY A 18 4.23 -4.07 17.46
CA GLY A 18 4.72 -3.20 18.54
C GLY A 18 5.13 -1.82 18.00
N MET A 19 5.85 -1.80 16.88
CA MET A 19 6.24 -0.56 16.22
C MET A 19 5.00 0.25 15.75
N GLN A 20 4.01 -0.40 15.15
CA GLN A 20 2.76 0.24 14.75
C GLN A 20 1.97 0.77 15.95
N ALA A 21 1.91 0.02 17.04
CA ALA A 21 1.25 0.46 18.27
C ALA A 21 1.91 1.70 18.88
N VAL A 22 3.25 1.76 18.89
CA VAL A 22 3.99 2.95 19.33
C VAL A 22 3.72 4.13 18.41
N MET A 23 3.83 3.96 17.09
CA MET A 23 3.57 5.02 16.12
C MET A 23 2.14 5.53 16.20
N PHE A 24 1.17 4.63 16.34
CA PHE A 24 -0.23 4.96 16.56
C PHE A 24 -0.41 5.80 17.83
N GLY A 25 0.15 5.34 18.96
CA GLY A 25 0.08 6.08 20.23
C GLY A 25 0.66 7.49 20.17
N LEU A 26 1.80 7.66 19.46
CA LEU A 26 2.45 8.96 19.27
C LEU A 26 1.64 9.92 18.38
N LEU A 27 0.75 9.40 17.53
CA LEU A 27 -0.10 10.19 16.63
C LEU A 27 -1.50 10.46 17.19
N MET A 28 -1.85 9.88 18.34
CA MET A 28 -3.13 10.13 19.00
C MET A 28 -3.18 11.52 19.66
N ILE A 29 -2.81 12.57 18.91
CA ILE A 29 -2.93 13.96 19.34
C ILE A 29 -4.21 14.57 18.74
N PRO A 30 -4.98 15.34 19.52
CA PRO A 30 -6.30 15.81 19.07
C PRO A 30 -6.25 16.85 17.95
N ASN A 31 -5.12 17.49 17.72
CA ASN A 31 -4.93 18.49 16.66
C ASN A 31 -3.53 18.39 16.09
N GLY A 32 -3.39 18.46 14.77
CA GLY A 32 -2.09 18.37 14.11
C GLY A 32 -2.14 18.78 12.64
N ILE A 33 -0.97 18.94 12.06
CA ILE A 33 -0.75 19.14 10.64
C ILE A 33 0.52 18.42 10.22
N ARG A 34 0.51 17.82 9.05
CA ARG A 34 1.65 17.13 8.44
C ARG A 34 1.85 17.62 7.02
N MET A 35 3.10 17.66 6.59
CA MET A 35 3.49 17.87 5.20
C MET A 35 4.09 16.58 4.66
N HIS A 36 3.53 16.01 3.61
CA HIS A 36 4.00 14.76 3.01
C HIS A 36 5.02 15.02 1.91
N ALA A 37 4.82 16.09 1.15
CA ALA A 37 5.65 16.48 0.03
C ALA A 37 5.85 18.00 0.02
N PRO A 38 7.02 18.46 -0.47
CA PRO A 38 8.20 17.66 -0.79
C PRO A 38 8.91 17.11 0.46
N ILE A 39 9.74 16.07 0.26
CA ILE A 39 10.59 15.53 1.33
C ILE A 39 11.73 16.50 1.61
N ALA A 40 12.18 16.61 2.86
CA ALA A 40 13.27 17.47 3.26
C ALA A 40 14.59 17.09 2.52
N GLY A 41 15.39 18.12 2.15
CA GLY A 41 16.69 17.95 1.55
C GLY A 41 16.72 17.54 0.07
N ILE A 42 15.57 17.51 -0.62
CA ILE A 42 15.52 17.20 -2.06
C ILE A 42 15.55 18.46 -2.93
N ALA A 43 16.01 18.29 -4.18
CA ALA A 43 15.82 19.28 -5.23
C ALA A 43 14.41 19.17 -5.82
N VAL A 44 13.76 20.32 -5.99
CA VAL A 44 12.41 20.43 -6.55
C VAL A 44 12.37 21.44 -7.69
N PRO A 45 11.45 21.32 -8.67
CA PRO A 45 11.21 22.36 -9.68
C PRO A 45 10.85 23.68 -9.03
N ARG A 46 11.09 24.80 -9.73
CA ARG A 46 10.66 26.14 -9.26
C ARG A 46 9.15 26.25 -9.04
N GLU A 47 8.36 25.52 -9.80
CA GLU A 47 6.93 25.31 -9.54
C GLU A 47 6.74 23.91 -8.98
N THR A 48 6.29 23.83 -7.74
CA THR A 48 6.16 22.54 -7.04
C THR A 48 4.86 22.49 -6.25
N THR A 49 4.29 21.29 -6.13
CA THR A 49 3.14 21.06 -5.27
C THR A 49 3.61 20.65 -3.88
N VAL A 50 3.20 21.41 -2.88
CA VAL A 50 3.35 21.07 -1.46
C VAL A 50 2.04 20.47 -0.97
N ALA A 51 2.10 19.31 -0.31
CA ALA A 51 0.91 18.57 0.10
C ALA A 51 1.03 17.96 1.48
N GLY A 52 -0.09 17.75 2.13
CA GLY A 52 -0.15 17.16 3.46
C GLY A 52 -1.57 16.94 3.98
N ASP A 53 -1.67 16.69 5.28
CA ASP A 53 -2.93 16.54 6.01
C ASP A 53 -2.96 17.46 7.21
N ALA A 54 -4.16 17.90 7.59
CA ALA A 54 -4.41 18.65 8.81
C ALA A 54 -5.66 18.14 9.51
N TRP A 55 -5.64 18.07 10.83
CA TRP A 55 -6.79 17.71 11.65
C TRP A 55 -6.85 18.59 12.89
N ILE A 56 -8.01 19.17 13.11
CA ILE A 56 -8.34 19.98 14.29
C ILE A 56 -9.71 19.54 14.76
N ARG A 57 -9.89 19.31 16.05
CA ARG A 57 -11.13 18.76 16.62
C ARG A 57 -12.38 19.52 16.19
N GLY A 58 -12.30 20.86 16.08
CA GLY A 58 -13.37 21.75 15.61
C GLY A 58 -13.47 21.89 14.08
N GLY A 59 -12.62 21.21 13.33
CA GLY A 59 -12.49 21.33 11.87
C GLY A 59 -11.46 22.40 11.47
N VAL A 60 -10.96 22.28 10.25
CA VAL A 60 -9.93 23.16 9.66
C VAL A 60 -10.60 24.23 8.82
N SER A 61 -10.36 25.51 9.11
CA SER A 61 -10.88 26.65 8.36
C SER A 61 -9.97 27.08 7.22
N ARG A 62 -8.66 27.14 7.47
CA ARG A 62 -7.66 27.59 6.50
C ARG A 62 -6.34 26.86 6.69
N ILE A 63 -5.61 26.67 5.59
CA ILE A 63 -4.24 26.15 5.59
C ILE A 63 -3.41 27.06 4.70
N ASP A 64 -2.24 27.47 5.23
CA ASP A 64 -1.26 28.31 4.55
C ASP A 64 0.09 27.58 4.52
N VAL A 65 0.77 27.64 3.37
CA VAL A 65 2.16 27.20 3.22
C VAL A 65 3.06 28.43 3.24
N LEU A 66 3.99 28.46 4.17
CA LEU A 66 4.99 29.52 4.30
C LEU A 66 6.29 29.04 3.63
N VAL A 67 6.80 29.84 2.72
CA VAL A 67 8.07 29.65 2.02
C VAL A 67 9.02 30.76 2.42
N ARG A 68 10.17 30.41 3.00
CA ARG A 68 11.20 31.37 3.40
C ARG A 68 12.47 31.10 2.63
N ASP A 69 12.99 32.10 1.95
CA ASP A 69 14.29 32.07 1.33
C ASP A 69 15.37 32.11 2.43
N THR A 70 16.26 31.10 2.44
CA THR A 70 17.28 31.00 3.49
C THR A 70 18.41 32.01 3.33
N ALA A 71 18.66 32.52 2.12
CA ALA A 71 19.70 33.51 1.83
C ALA A 71 19.24 34.94 2.15
N THR A 72 18.02 35.30 1.78
CA THR A 72 17.51 36.66 1.91
C THR A 72 16.62 36.85 3.14
N GLY A 73 16.12 35.77 3.72
CA GLY A 73 15.11 35.79 4.78
C GLY A 73 13.70 36.17 4.32
N ALA A 74 13.51 36.47 3.01
CA ALA A 74 12.22 36.85 2.46
C ALA A 74 11.22 35.69 2.59
N ALA A 75 10.01 35.99 3.05
CA ALA A 75 8.97 35.00 3.23
C ALA A 75 7.74 35.29 2.36
N ARG A 76 7.15 34.24 1.81
CA ARG A 76 5.90 34.29 1.04
C ARG A 76 4.93 33.26 1.58
N THR A 77 3.63 33.57 1.50
CA THR A 77 2.57 32.68 1.95
C THR A 77 1.72 32.27 0.75
N PHE A 78 1.45 30.99 0.64
CA PHE A 78 0.61 30.39 -0.40
C PHE A 78 -0.58 29.72 0.28
N PRO A 79 -1.82 30.09 -0.10
CA PRO A 79 -3.00 29.41 0.41
C PRO A 79 -3.05 27.96 -0.13
N ALA A 80 -3.39 27.02 0.71
CA ALA A 80 -3.59 25.65 0.30
C ALA A 80 -5.07 25.39 -0.01
N GLU A 81 -5.30 24.71 -1.13
CA GLU A 81 -6.60 24.10 -1.42
C GLU A 81 -6.83 22.94 -0.47
N ARG A 82 -8.00 22.89 0.15
CA ARG A 82 -8.41 21.78 1.01
C ARG A 82 -9.22 20.81 0.21
N ASP A 83 -8.78 19.58 0.20
CA ASP A 83 -9.53 18.46 -0.33
C ASP A 83 -10.13 17.70 0.86
N ALA A 84 -11.32 18.11 1.29
CA ALA A 84 -12.08 17.27 2.20
C ALA A 84 -12.42 16.00 1.43
N ILE A 85 -12.07 14.83 1.98
CA ILE A 85 -12.48 13.56 1.39
C ILE A 85 -14.01 13.56 1.39
N ARG A 86 -14.58 13.90 0.24
CA ARG A 86 -16.02 13.98 0.02
C ARG A 86 -16.45 12.81 -0.84
N TYR A 87 -17.49 12.15 -0.41
CA TYR A 87 -18.22 11.21 -1.25
C TYR A 87 -19.64 11.72 -1.46
N ARG A 88 -20.04 11.94 -2.72
CA ARG A 88 -21.36 12.52 -3.08
C ARG A 88 -21.70 13.80 -2.29
N GLY A 89 -20.71 14.68 -2.11
CA GLY A 89 -20.88 15.93 -1.39
C GLY A 89 -20.83 15.87 0.13
N GLN A 90 -20.86 14.67 0.72
CA GLN A 90 -20.74 14.49 2.16
C GLN A 90 -19.28 14.38 2.58
N VAL A 91 -18.89 15.08 3.64
CA VAL A 91 -17.56 14.95 4.25
C VAL A 91 -17.48 13.60 4.94
N VAL A 92 -16.63 12.70 4.46
CA VAL A 92 -16.44 11.36 5.00
C VAL A 92 -15.26 11.26 5.98
N SER A 93 -14.46 12.32 6.13
CA SER A 93 -13.36 12.40 7.10
C SER A 93 -13.24 13.81 7.66
N ARG A 94 -12.81 13.92 8.92
CA ARG A 94 -12.44 15.20 9.56
C ARG A 94 -11.01 15.59 9.27
N LEU A 95 -10.22 14.69 8.72
CA LEU A 95 -8.91 14.97 8.18
C LEU A 95 -9.07 15.82 6.91
N ALA A 96 -8.39 16.96 6.85
CA ALA A 96 -8.32 17.79 5.66
C ALA A 96 -7.03 17.48 4.92
N ALA A 97 -7.10 16.73 3.82
CA ALA A 97 -6.01 16.69 2.85
C ALA A 97 -5.85 18.07 2.21
N TRP A 98 -4.63 18.51 1.96
CA TRP A 98 -4.38 19.83 1.38
C TRP A 98 -3.24 19.80 0.37
N LYS A 99 -3.33 20.72 -0.60
CA LYS A 99 -2.31 20.96 -1.61
C LYS A 99 -2.13 22.46 -1.82
N ALA A 100 -0.90 22.89 -2.01
CA ALA A 100 -0.57 24.26 -2.38
C ALA A 100 0.40 24.25 -3.56
N LYS A 101 0.11 25.03 -4.61
CA LYS A 101 1.07 25.28 -5.67
C LYS A 101 2.01 26.39 -5.22
N VAL A 102 3.28 26.07 -5.10
CA VAL A 102 4.33 26.97 -4.63
C VAL A 102 5.25 27.32 -5.80
N ALA A 103 5.49 28.61 -6.00
CA ALA A 103 6.44 29.11 -6.97
C ALA A 103 7.65 29.75 -6.25
N PHE A 104 8.84 29.20 -6.50
CA PHE A 104 10.10 29.74 -6.02
C PHE A 104 10.63 30.79 -7.00
N PRO A 105 11.02 31.99 -6.55
CA PRO A 105 11.41 33.09 -7.43
C PRO A 105 12.74 32.84 -8.17
N ALA A 106 13.66 32.08 -7.55
CA ALA A 106 14.97 31.77 -8.09
C ALA A 106 15.41 30.35 -7.69
N ASP A 107 16.50 29.88 -8.28
CA ASP A 107 17.21 28.71 -7.78
C ASP A 107 17.83 29.05 -6.43
N GLY A 108 17.71 28.14 -5.46
CA GLY A 108 18.20 28.41 -4.12
C GLY A 108 17.61 27.45 -3.08
N THR A 109 17.98 27.69 -1.83
CA THR A 109 17.52 26.89 -0.70
C THR A 109 16.41 27.63 0.03
N TYR A 110 15.33 26.93 0.30
CA TYR A 110 14.12 27.46 0.92
C TYR A 110 13.69 26.60 2.10
N GLU A 111 13.15 27.23 3.12
CA GLU A 111 12.43 26.58 4.21
C GLU A 111 10.92 26.59 3.91
N LEU A 112 10.31 25.42 3.97
CA LEU A 112 8.88 25.23 3.83
C LEU A 112 8.26 24.84 5.18
N SER A 113 7.19 25.52 5.57
CA SER A 113 6.33 25.12 6.69
C SER A 113 4.87 25.29 6.31
N ALA A 114 3.98 24.54 6.95
CA ALA A 114 2.54 24.68 6.76
C ALA A 114 1.87 24.99 8.09
N ARG A 115 0.83 25.80 8.04
CA ARG A 115 0.03 26.21 9.19
C ARG A 115 -1.45 25.99 8.89
N ALA A 116 -2.15 25.29 9.79
CA ALA A 116 -3.60 25.15 9.73
C ALA A 116 -4.25 25.93 10.86
N VAL A 117 -5.37 26.57 10.54
CA VAL A 117 -6.21 27.34 11.48
C VAL A 117 -7.56 26.65 11.57
N GLY A 118 -8.02 26.39 12.77
CA GLY A 118 -9.34 25.83 13.05
C GLY A 118 -10.44 26.88 13.00
N TYR A 119 -11.69 26.43 12.92
CA TYR A 119 -12.86 27.33 13.08
C TYR A 119 -12.95 27.94 14.47
N ASP A 120 -12.31 27.32 15.47
CA ASP A 120 -12.19 27.81 16.83
C ASP A 120 -11.00 28.77 17.05
N GLY A 121 -10.30 29.16 15.96
CA GLY A 121 -9.11 30.01 15.99
C GLY A 121 -7.82 29.29 16.40
N ARG A 122 -7.88 27.99 16.73
CA ARG A 122 -6.70 27.20 17.08
C ARG A 122 -5.75 27.09 15.91
N VAL A 123 -4.46 27.21 16.17
CA VAL A 123 -3.40 27.14 15.15
C VAL A 123 -2.49 25.95 15.44
N VAL A 124 -2.21 25.15 14.41
CA VAL A 124 -1.19 24.11 14.41
C VAL A 124 -0.24 24.34 13.22
N ALA A 125 1.05 24.02 13.39
CA ALA A 125 2.05 24.22 12.34
C ALA A 125 3.00 23.01 12.24
N THR A 126 3.52 22.78 11.03
CA THR A 126 4.59 21.79 10.82
C THR A 126 5.93 22.38 11.26
N ARG A 127 6.90 21.50 11.50
CA ARG A 127 8.30 21.90 11.49
C ARG A 127 8.69 22.37 10.09
N ALA A 128 9.61 23.33 10.01
CA ALA A 128 10.17 23.77 8.75
C ALA A 128 11.00 22.63 8.10
N ARG A 129 10.90 22.54 6.77
CA ARG A 129 11.69 21.61 5.94
C ARG A 129 12.49 22.39 4.92
N THR A 130 13.76 22.05 4.79
CA THR A 130 14.62 22.64 3.78
C THR A 130 14.48 21.89 2.45
N VAL A 131 14.30 22.64 1.37
CA VAL A 131 14.32 22.13 -0.03
C VAL A 131 15.20 23.01 -0.88
N THR A 132 15.73 22.46 -1.97
CA THR A 132 16.50 23.22 -2.97
C THR A 132 15.66 23.37 -4.23
N ALA A 133 15.22 24.58 -4.54
CA ALA A 133 14.54 24.87 -5.80
C ALA A 133 15.58 24.99 -6.93
N ALA A 134 15.35 24.33 -8.05
CA ALA A 134 16.20 24.42 -9.24
C ALA A 134 15.37 24.31 -10.51
N ALA A 135 15.57 25.22 -11.47
CA ALA A 135 14.87 25.23 -12.75
C ALA A 135 15.07 23.92 -13.54
N ALA A 136 16.24 23.30 -13.39
CA ALA A 136 16.57 22.03 -14.06
C ALA A 136 16.11 20.78 -13.27
N ALA A 137 15.51 20.93 -12.08
CA ALA A 137 15.02 19.78 -11.34
C ALA A 137 13.83 19.17 -12.08
N ALA A 138 13.91 17.87 -12.36
CA ALA A 138 12.81 17.15 -12.98
C ALA A 138 11.65 16.93 -11.99
N SER A 139 10.42 16.97 -12.49
CA SER A 139 9.27 16.48 -11.75
C SER A 139 9.49 15.01 -11.40
N ARG A 140 9.20 14.65 -10.16
CA ARG A 140 9.27 13.27 -9.68
C ARG A 140 7.91 12.58 -9.63
N GLU A 141 6.93 13.15 -10.32
CA GLU A 141 5.62 12.52 -10.43
C GLU A 141 5.74 11.17 -11.14
N PHE A 142 4.97 10.21 -10.66
CA PHE A 142 4.89 8.91 -11.32
C PHE A 142 4.21 9.06 -12.68
N VAL A 143 4.87 8.55 -13.73
CA VAL A 143 4.32 8.50 -15.08
C VAL A 143 3.96 7.06 -15.43
N PHE A 144 2.67 6.84 -15.66
CA PHE A 144 2.15 5.52 -16.05
C PHE A 144 2.76 5.06 -17.38
N LEU A 145 3.13 3.76 -17.44
CA LEU A 145 3.81 3.12 -18.57
C LEU A 145 5.14 3.80 -18.98
N SER A 146 5.75 4.60 -18.12
CA SER A 146 7.10 5.12 -18.35
C SER A 146 8.11 3.97 -18.47
N PRO A 147 9.30 4.21 -19.10
CA PRO A 147 10.36 3.22 -19.16
C PRO A 147 10.74 2.64 -17.79
N ALA A 148 10.76 3.47 -16.74
CA ALA A 148 11.01 3.02 -15.38
C ALA A 148 9.92 2.08 -14.87
N HIS A 149 8.64 2.39 -15.11
CA HIS A 149 7.51 1.52 -14.75
C HIS A 149 7.60 0.17 -15.47
N LEU A 150 7.81 0.19 -16.79
CA LEU A 150 7.94 -1.03 -17.59
C LEU A 150 9.14 -1.88 -17.17
N ALA A 151 10.27 -1.25 -16.85
CA ALA A 151 11.44 -1.94 -16.33
C ALA A 151 11.18 -2.62 -14.99
N ALA A 152 10.47 -1.95 -14.08
CA ALA A 152 10.08 -2.55 -12.80
C ALA A 152 9.14 -3.76 -12.98
N LEU A 153 8.14 -3.64 -13.86
CA LEU A 153 7.23 -4.77 -14.18
C LEU A 153 7.99 -5.94 -14.83
N ALA A 154 8.90 -5.66 -15.75
CA ALA A 154 9.75 -6.68 -16.39
C ALA A 154 10.63 -7.40 -15.36
N ALA A 155 11.25 -6.67 -14.44
CA ALA A 155 12.06 -7.25 -13.38
C ALA A 155 11.25 -8.18 -12.48
N VAL A 156 10.05 -7.74 -12.04
CA VAL A 156 9.14 -8.58 -11.25
C VAL A 156 8.74 -9.83 -12.01
N LEU A 157 8.36 -9.72 -13.29
CA LEU A 157 7.98 -10.86 -14.14
C LEU A 157 9.12 -11.86 -14.27
N VAL A 158 10.34 -11.39 -14.56
CA VAL A 158 11.54 -12.23 -14.67
C VAL A 158 11.79 -12.98 -13.37
N LEU A 159 11.73 -12.31 -12.21
CA LEU A 159 11.90 -12.95 -10.91
C LEU A 159 10.80 -13.98 -10.62
N CYS A 160 9.55 -13.68 -10.93
CA CYS A 160 8.42 -14.59 -10.72
C CYS A 160 8.51 -15.86 -11.59
N ILE A 161 9.23 -15.83 -12.71
CA ILE A 161 9.48 -16.99 -13.57
C ILE A 161 10.78 -17.69 -13.15
N ALA A 162 11.88 -16.96 -13.08
CA ALA A 162 13.22 -17.53 -12.92
C ALA A 162 13.41 -18.20 -11.55
N VAL A 163 12.99 -17.56 -10.46
CA VAL A 163 13.22 -18.08 -9.09
C VAL A 163 12.48 -19.41 -8.86
N PRO A 164 11.14 -19.52 -9.12
CA PRO A 164 10.44 -20.78 -8.94
C PRO A 164 10.95 -21.89 -9.85
N LEU A 165 11.34 -21.58 -11.09
CA LEU A 165 11.90 -22.57 -12.02
C LEU A 165 13.28 -23.07 -11.59
N ALA A 166 14.16 -22.18 -11.14
CA ALA A 166 15.49 -22.55 -10.64
C ALA A 166 15.39 -23.47 -9.41
N VAL A 167 14.52 -23.12 -8.44
CA VAL A 167 14.30 -23.96 -7.25
C VAL A 167 13.67 -25.30 -7.59
N ARG A 168 12.76 -25.33 -8.56
CA ARG A 168 12.17 -26.59 -9.03
C ARG A 168 13.22 -27.50 -9.66
N ARG A 169 14.16 -26.96 -10.45
CA ARG A 169 15.25 -27.71 -11.07
C ARG A 169 16.25 -28.23 -10.03
N ALA A 170 16.56 -27.44 -9.02
CA ALA A 170 17.48 -27.83 -7.95
C ALA A 170 16.98 -29.01 -7.11
N SER A 171 15.66 -29.28 -7.09
CA SER A 171 14.98 -30.39 -6.39
C SER A 171 15.33 -30.55 -4.90
N SER A 172 16.11 -29.62 -4.33
CA SER A 172 16.61 -29.65 -2.95
C SER A 172 15.64 -29.01 -1.97
N GLY A 173 15.28 -29.72 -0.92
CA GLY A 173 14.49 -29.19 0.20
C GLY A 173 15.18 -28.03 0.90
N VAL A 174 16.50 -28.06 0.99
CA VAL A 174 17.31 -26.99 1.63
C VAL A 174 17.25 -25.73 0.80
N VAL A 175 17.45 -25.80 -0.53
CA VAL A 175 17.37 -24.65 -1.43
C VAL A 175 15.97 -24.04 -1.36
N ARG A 176 14.93 -24.86 -1.41
CA ARG A 176 13.54 -24.40 -1.27
C ARG A 176 13.32 -23.65 0.04
N HIS A 177 13.83 -24.15 1.14
CA HIS A 177 13.69 -23.50 2.44
C HIS A 177 14.46 -22.17 2.52
N ARG A 178 15.69 -22.13 1.99
CA ARG A 178 16.51 -20.90 1.97
C ARG A 178 15.89 -19.79 1.13
N VAL A 179 15.34 -20.11 -0.05
CA VAL A 179 14.66 -19.13 -0.90
C VAL A 179 13.38 -18.61 -0.23
N ALA A 180 12.59 -19.49 0.40
CA ALA A 180 11.43 -19.05 1.16
C ALA A 180 11.82 -18.09 2.31
N LEU A 181 12.92 -18.40 3.03
CA LEU A 181 13.44 -17.54 4.07
C LEU A 181 13.93 -16.19 3.51
N ALA A 182 14.61 -16.19 2.37
CA ALA A 182 15.06 -14.96 1.72
C ALA A 182 13.88 -14.05 1.34
N ILE A 183 12.82 -14.60 0.75
CA ILE A 183 11.59 -13.87 0.43
C ILE A 183 10.99 -13.23 1.69
N VAL A 184 10.87 -13.99 2.76
CA VAL A 184 10.34 -13.51 4.04
C VAL A 184 11.21 -12.42 4.65
N LEU A 185 12.53 -12.58 4.61
CA LEU A 185 13.47 -11.58 5.14
C LEU A 185 13.40 -10.26 4.35
N VAL A 186 13.32 -10.34 3.02
CA VAL A 186 13.15 -9.15 2.18
C VAL A 186 11.86 -8.41 2.56
N LEU A 187 10.74 -9.11 2.68
CA LEU A 187 9.47 -8.51 3.06
C LEU A 187 9.51 -7.91 4.47
N PHE A 188 10.08 -8.62 5.44
CA PHE A 188 10.18 -8.14 6.81
C PHE A 188 11.07 -6.90 6.93
N VAL A 189 12.28 -6.95 6.37
CA VAL A 189 13.21 -5.81 6.40
C VAL A 189 12.63 -4.61 5.67
N HIS A 190 12.03 -4.85 4.50
CA HIS A 190 11.32 -3.81 3.77
C HIS A 190 10.24 -3.15 4.63
N GLU A 191 9.39 -3.94 5.29
CA GLU A 191 8.28 -3.41 6.09
C GLU A 191 8.78 -2.57 7.26
N VAL A 192 9.83 -3.01 7.97
CA VAL A 192 10.44 -2.21 9.05
C VAL A 192 10.95 -0.87 8.52
N ILE A 193 11.70 -0.90 7.41
CA ILE A 193 12.23 0.33 6.79
C ILE A 193 11.08 1.23 6.34
N TYR A 194 10.04 0.67 5.73
CA TYR A 194 8.87 1.40 5.25
C TYR A 194 8.16 2.12 6.40
N GLN A 195 7.87 1.43 7.49
CA GLN A 195 7.18 2.00 8.65
C GLN A 195 8.01 3.15 9.27
N VAL A 196 9.31 2.92 9.50
CA VAL A 196 10.21 3.93 10.06
C VAL A 196 10.33 5.14 9.13
N TYR A 197 10.50 4.91 7.84
CA TYR A 197 10.62 5.99 6.85
C TYR A 197 9.36 6.87 6.82
N TRP A 198 8.18 6.25 6.70
CA TRP A 198 6.92 7.00 6.65
C TRP A 198 6.65 7.79 7.93
N PHE A 199 7.01 7.20 9.07
CA PHE A 199 6.90 7.91 10.35
C PHE A 199 7.88 9.08 10.44
N ALA A 200 9.14 8.88 10.04
CA ALA A 200 10.19 9.91 10.08
C ALA A 200 9.87 11.11 9.19
N ILE A 201 9.29 10.90 8.00
CA ILE A 201 8.85 12.00 7.13
C ILE A 201 7.50 12.59 7.50
N GLY A 202 6.84 12.10 8.58
CA GLY A 202 5.54 12.59 9.03
C GLY A 202 4.38 12.23 8.11
N ALA A 203 4.53 11.20 7.26
CA ALA A 203 3.50 10.73 6.33
C ALA A 203 2.81 9.42 6.79
N TRP A 204 3.17 8.92 7.97
CA TRP A 204 2.52 7.76 8.56
C TRP A 204 1.10 8.11 9.00
N THR A 205 0.10 7.35 8.54
CA THR A 205 -1.32 7.56 8.86
C THR A 205 -1.96 6.28 9.36
N VAL A 206 -2.95 6.42 10.24
CA VAL A 206 -3.74 5.29 10.74
C VAL A 206 -4.57 4.68 9.61
N GLY A 207 -5.03 5.49 8.67
CA GLY A 207 -5.86 5.04 7.55
C GLY A 207 -5.11 4.22 6.49
N ASN A 208 -3.76 4.34 6.42
CA ASN A 208 -2.99 3.74 5.34
C ASN A 208 -1.81 2.88 5.76
N CYS A 209 -1.24 3.09 6.94
CA CYS A 209 0.03 2.46 7.31
C CYS A 209 -0.09 1.23 8.21
N LEU A 210 -1.27 0.92 8.75
CA LEU A 210 -1.47 -0.33 9.48
C LEU A 210 -1.47 -1.52 8.51
N MET A 211 -1.04 -2.68 9.01
CA MET A 211 -0.95 -3.93 8.22
C MET A 211 -2.32 -4.56 7.92
N LEU A 212 -3.28 -3.74 7.48
CA LEU A 212 -4.68 -4.14 7.28
C LEU A 212 -5.11 -4.13 5.80
N HIS A 213 -4.26 -3.66 4.89
CA HIS A 213 -4.50 -3.81 3.46
C HIS A 213 -4.31 -5.26 3.00
N MET A 214 -4.97 -5.67 1.93
CA MET A 214 -4.89 -7.05 1.39
C MET A 214 -3.45 -7.48 1.11
N CYS A 215 -2.64 -6.62 0.49
CA CYS A 215 -1.22 -6.88 0.23
C CYS A 215 -0.40 -6.96 1.53
N ALA A 216 -0.67 -6.09 2.51
CA ALA A 216 0.01 -6.10 3.80
C ALA A 216 -0.33 -7.36 4.62
N ILE A 217 -1.58 -7.83 4.59
CA ILE A 217 -1.98 -9.11 5.16
C ILE A 217 -1.23 -10.26 4.48
N ALA A 218 -1.12 -10.25 3.14
CA ALA A 218 -0.36 -11.26 2.42
C ALA A 218 1.11 -11.26 2.82
N LEU A 219 1.74 -10.09 2.93
CA LEU A 219 3.11 -9.91 3.42
C LEU A 219 3.26 -10.49 4.83
N MET A 220 2.40 -10.07 5.76
CA MET A 220 2.47 -10.46 7.16
C MET A 220 2.34 -11.97 7.38
N PHE A 221 1.44 -12.63 6.65
CA PHE A 221 1.18 -14.07 6.79
C PHE A 221 2.05 -14.95 5.87
N MET A 222 2.89 -14.38 4.99
CA MET A 222 3.82 -15.14 4.15
C MET A 222 4.75 -16.07 4.94
N PRO A 223 5.35 -15.66 6.07
CA PRO A 223 6.17 -16.57 6.89
C PRO A 223 5.35 -17.75 7.42
N VAL A 224 4.10 -17.51 7.84
CA VAL A 224 3.21 -18.58 8.31
C VAL A 224 2.90 -19.54 7.17
N LEU A 225 2.63 -19.05 5.96
CA LEU A 225 2.40 -19.88 4.78
C LEU A 225 3.59 -20.79 4.48
N PHE A 226 4.81 -20.26 4.46
CA PHE A 226 5.98 -21.03 4.08
C PHE A 226 6.41 -22.07 5.13
N PHE A 227 6.27 -21.74 6.41
CA PHE A 227 6.84 -22.51 7.49
C PHE A 227 5.83 -23.28 8.36
N SER A 228 4.53 -23.17 8.09
CA SER A 228 3.51 -24.03 8.71
C SER A 228 3.61 -25.47 8.21
N ARG A 229 3.04 -26.39 8.98
CA ARG A 229 2.92 -27.79 8.57
C ARG A 229 1.99 -27.91 7.35
N ALA A 230 2.29 -28.87 6.46
CA ALA A 230 1.38 -29.23 5.39
C ALA A 230 0.03 -29.70 5.98
N GLY A 231 -1.08 -29.27 5.38
CA GLY A 231 -2.42 -29.60 5.82
C GLY A 231 -3.45 -28.55 5.42
N LEU A 232 -4.67 -28.72 5.89
CA LEU A 232 -5.81 -27.86 5.54
C LEU A 232 -5.55 -26.38 5.89
N PHE A 233 -4.99 -26.11 7.05
CA PHE A 233 -4.67 -24.74 7.50
C PHE A 233 -3.77 -24.02 6.48
N ARG A 234 -2.65 -24.67 6.07
CA ARG A 234 -1.72 -24.10 5.09
C ARG A 234 -2.38 -23.90 3.74
N GLN A 235 -3.24 -24.84 3.32
CA GLN A 235 -3.98 -24.76 2.08
C GLN A 235 -4.96 -23.59 2.08
N VAL A 236 -5.76 -23.44 3.13
CA VAL A 236 -6.70 -22.31 3.27
C VAL A 236 -5.96 -20.98 3.35
N LEU A 237 -4.87 -20.93 4.09
CA LEU A 237 -4.03 -19.73 4.17
C LEU A 237 -3.47 -19.36 2.80
N PHE A 238 -2.95 -20.34 2.04
CA PHE A 238 -2.50 -20.11 0.66
C PHE A 238 -3.61 -19.55 -0.21
N GLU A 239 -4.81 -20.14 -0.18
CA GLU A 239 -5.94 -19.73 -0.99
C GLU A 239 -6.31 -18.25 -0.75
N LEU A 240 -6.41 -17.84 0.53
CA LEU A 240 -6.71 -16.45 0.90
C LEU A 240 -5.57 -15.49 0.49
N LEU A 241 -4.32 -15.85 0.84
CA LEU A 241 -3.18 -14.98 0.52
C LEU A 241 -2.94 -14.90 -0.98
N PHE A 242 -3.18 -15.97 -1.73
CA PHE A 242 -3.06 -15.99 -3.18
C PHE A 242 -4.06 -15.02 -3.82
N PHE A 243 -5.29 -14.99 -3.34
CA PHE A 243 -6.30 -14.04 -3.80
C PHE A 243 -5.96 -12.59 -3.38
N PHE A 244 -5.60 -12.38 -2.11
CA PHE A 244 -5.27 -11.05 -1.60
C PHE A 244 -3.99 -10.48 -2.21
N GLY A 245 -2.94 -11.28 -2.27
CA GLY A 245 -1.65 -10.85 -2.77
C GLY A 245 -1.64 -10.69 -4.29
N LEU A 246 -2.12 -11.67 -5.07
CA LEU A 246 -2.19 -11.50 -6.52
C LEU A 246 -3.25 -10.49 -6.92
N GLY A 247 -4.44 -10.50 -6.30
CA GLY A 247 -5.49 -9.52 -6.58
C GLY A 247 -5.10 -8.10 -6.21
N GLY A 248 -4.54 -7.90 -5.01
CA GLY A 248 -4.11 -6.59 -4.53
C GLY A 248 -2.76 -6.15 -5.10
N ALA A 249 -1.72 -6.99 -4.96
CA ALA A 249 -0.37 -6.59 -5.35
C ALA A 249 -0.16 -6.51 -6.86
N MET A 250 -0.78 -7.37 -7.67
CA MET A 250 -0.71 -7.23 -9.13
C MET A 250 -1.42 -5.96 -9.60
N GLN A 251 -2.59 -5.65 -9.06
CA GLN A 251 -3.28 -4.41 -9.38
C GLN A 251 -2.42 -3.20 -8.98
N ALA A 252 -1.81 -3.23 -7.80
CA ALA A 252 -0.90 -2.20 -7.34
C ALA A 252 0.32 -2.03 -8.26
N LEU A 253 0.90 -3.11 -8.77
CA LEU A 253 2.01 -3.05 -9.74
C LEU A 253 1.57 -2.48 -11.09
N LEU A 254 0.39 -2.86 -11.59
CA LEU A 254 -0.12 -2.43 -12.88
C LEU A 254 -0.62 -0.99 -12.88
N THR A 255 -1.22 -0.55 -11.79
CA THR A 255 -1.78 0.80 -11.61
C THR A 255 -1.31 1.41 -10.28
N PRO A 256 -0.02 1.77 -10.16
CA PRO A 256 0.56 2.25 -8.90
C PRO A 256 -0.07 3.57 -8.43
N ASP A 257 -0.50 3.61 -7.17
CA ASP A 257 -0.93 4.83 -6.49
C ASP A 257 0.23 5.40 -5.64
N ILE A 258 1.25 5.91 -6.33
CA ILE A 258 2.42 6.54 -5.69
C ILE A 258 2.55 8.04 -5.95
N GLY A 259 1.64 8.59 -6.77
CA GLY A 259 1.48 10.03 -6.99
C GLY A 259 2.79 10.75 -7.31
N MET A 260 3.18 11.67 -6.43
CA MET A 260 4.38 12.52 -6.60
C MET A 260 5.73 11.81 -6.30
N HIS A 261 5.72 10.49 -6.09
CA HIS A 261 6.91 9.72 -5.73
C HIS A 261 7.34 8.76 -6.83
N GLY A 262 7.53 9.27 -8.05
CA GLY A 262 8.04 8.49 -9.17
C GLY A 262 9.54 8.17 -9.05
N PHE A 263 10.08 7.51 -10.10
CA PHE A 263 11.52 7.20 -10.18
C PHE A 263 12.37 8.48 -10.19
N PRO A 264 13.48 8.52 -9.45
CA PRO A 264 14.11 7.47 -8.65
C PRO A 264 13.88 7.60 -7.12
N GLU A 265 12.70 7.96 -6.68
CA GLU A 265 12.45 8.13 -5.23
C GLU A 265 12.40 6.80 -4.46
N LEU A 266 12.74 6.85 -3.17
CA LEU A 266 12.72 5.68 -2.29
C LEU A 266 11.35 4.99 -2.26
N LYS A 267 10.26 5.76 -2.26
CA LYS A 267 8.89 5.23 -2.31
C LYS A 267 8.64 4.42 -3.56
N TYR A 268 9.16 4.84 -4.72
CA TYR A 268 9.07 4.08 -5.96
C TYR A 268 9.68 2.69 -5.80
N PHE A 269 10.95 2.62 -5.39
CA PHE A 269 11.63 1.33 -5.20
C PHE A 269 10.96 0.47 -4.12
N SER A 270 10.61 1.05 -3.00
CA SER A 270 9.90 0.39 -1.90
C SER A 270 8.60 -0.23 -2.37
N TYR A 271 7.81 0.51 -3.14
CA TYR A 271 6.52 0.07 -3.66
C TYR A 271 6.63 -1.15 -4.59
N PHE A 272 7.53 -1.08 -5.58
CA PHE A 272 7.75 -2.19 -6.52
C PHE A 272 8.45 -3.38 -5.86
N LEU A 273 9.34 -3.16 -4.91
CA LEU A 273 9.99 -4.23 -4.14
C LEU A 273 8.97 -5.01 -3.31
N SER A 274 8.12 -4.35 -2.54
CA SER A 274 7.15 -5.02 -1.67
C SER A 274 6.11 -5.80 -2.48
N HIS A 275 5.44 -5.13 -3.41
CA HIS A 275 4.38 -5.76 -4.20
C HIS A 275 4.95 -6.85 -5.12
N GLY A 276 6.10 -6.62 -5.74
CA GLY A 276 6.79 -7.64 -6.54
C GLY A 276 7.21 -8.86 -5.72
N THR A 277 7.72 -8.65 -4.50
CA THR A 277 8.12 -9.77 -3.62
C THR A 277 6.89 -10.53 -3.08
N ILE A 278 5.75 -9.87 -2.84
CA ILE A 278 4.50 -10.55 -2.50
C ILE A 278 4.05 -11.46 -3.64
N VAL A 279 4.02 -10.95 -4.88
CA VAL A 279 3.66 -11.74 -6.07
C VAL A 279 4.63 -12.91 -6.25
N LEU A 280 5.94 -12.65 -6.17
CA LEU A 280 6.97 -13.68 -6.22
C LEU A 280 6.74 -14.76 -5.16
N GLY A 281 6.48 -14.38 -3.91
CA GLY A 281 6.26 -15.31 -2.80
C GLY A 281 5.07 -16.23 -3.03
N LEU A 282 3.99 -15.73 -3.59
CA LEU A 282 2.77 -16.51 -3.86
C LEU A 282 2.93 -17.44 -5.08
N VAL A 283 3.55 -16.94 -6.15
CA VAL A 283 3.90 -17.80 -7.32
C VAL A 283 4.90 -18.88 -6.88
N TYR A 284 5.87 -18.50 -6.04
CA TYR A 284 6.81 -19.44 -5.45
C TYR A 284 6.11 -20.50 -4.59
N ALA A 285 5.14 -20.11 -3.75
CA ALA A 285 4.36 -21.04 -2.95
C ALA A 285 3.59 -22.04 -3.84
N ALA A 286 2.94 -21.57 -4.89
CA ALA A 286 2.22 -22.43 -5.83
C ALA A 286 3.15 -23.44 -6.52
N VAL A 287 4.34 -23.02 -6.95
CA VAL A 287 5.26 -23.89 -7.72
C VAL A 287 6.10 -24.78 -6.81
N ALA A 288 6.76 -24.21 -5.78
CA ALA A 288 7.73 -24.92 -4.94
C ALA A 288 7.07 -25.84 -3.91
N TYR A 289 5.90 -25.45 -3.40
CA TYR A 289 5.14 -26.27 -2.44
C TYR A 289 3.95 -26.99 -3.08
N ARG A 290 3.75 -26.83 -4.40
CA ARG A 290 2.67 -27.47 -5.18
C ARG A 290 1.28 -27.19 -4.61
N LEU A 291 1.07 -25.95 -4.12
CA LEU A 291 -0.22 -25.51 -3.64
C LEU A 291 -1.08 -25.09 -4.84
N GLU A 292 -2.32 -25.54 -4.87
CA GLU A 292 -3.21 -25.33 -6.01
C GLU A 292 -4.57 -24.82 -5.54
N LEU A 293 -5.21 -23.96 -6.34
CA LEU A 293 -6.61 -23.64 -6.14
C LEU A 293 -7.50 -24.80 -6.57
N THR A 294 -8.56 -25.03 -5.82
CA THR A 294 -9.58 -26.05 -6.07
C THR A 294 -10.95 -25.37 -6.20
N TRP A 295 -11.99 -26.10 -6.64
CA TRP A 295 -13.34 -25.56 -6.67
C TRP A 295 -13.83 -25.13 -5.26
N ARG A 296 -13.39 -25.83 -4.21
CA ARG A 296 -13.69 -25.49 -2.81
C ARG A 296 -13.01 -24.19 -2.36
N SER A 297 -11.92 -23.81 -3.03
CA SER A 297 -11.23 -22.55 -2.76
C SER A 297 -12.12 -21.34 -3.00
N TRP A 298 -13.04 -21.42 -3.98
CA TRP A 298 -14.00 -20.37 -4.27
C TRP A 298 -14.83 -19.99 -3.03
N ILE A 299 -15.39 -21.00 -2.36
CA ILE A 299 -16.23 -20.80 -1.17
C ILE A 299 -15.40 -20.20 -0.03
N ARG A 300 -14.20 -20.77 0.21
CA ARG A 300 -13.33 -20.31 1.32
C ARG A 300 -12.84 -18.89 1.10
N ILE A 301 -12.43 -18.56 -0.11
CA ILE A 301 -11.98 -17.21 -0.48
C ILE A 301 -13.16 -16.24 -0.39
N ALA A 302 -14.33 -16.58 -0.92
CA ALA A 302 -15.50 -15.72 -0.87
C ALA A 302 -15.90 -15.41 0.59
N VAL A 303 -16.09 -16.45 1.41
CA VAL A 303 -16.48 -16.30 2.82
C VAL A 303 -15.42 -15.51 3.60
N GLY A 304 -14.13 -15.87 3.44
CA GLY A 304 -13.03 -15.18 4.13
C GLY A 304 -12.90 -13.73 3.70
N THR A 305 -13.01 -13.44 2.40
CA THR A 305 -12.88 -12.07 1.87
C THR A 305 -14.04 -11.19 2.28
N ILE A 306 -15.28 -11.68 2.15
CA ILE A 306 -16.48 -10.92 2.54
C ILE A 306 -16.47 -10.66 4.05
N GLY A 307 -16.19 -11.69 4.87
CA GLY A 307 -16.11 -11.54 6.31
C GLY A 307 -15.06 -10.51 6.73
N LEU A 308 -13.88 -10.58 6.13
CA LEU A 308 -12.80 -9.63 6.42
C LEU A 308 -13.12 -8.21 5.90
N ALA A 309 -13.72 -8.09 4.73
CA ALA A 309 -14.14 -6.79 4.18
C ALA A 309 -15.18 -6.10 5.08
N LEU A 310 -16.17 -6.84 5.59
CA LEU A 310 -17.15 -6.31 6.54
C LEU A 310 -16.49 -5.89 7.85
N ALA A 311 -15.57 -6.70 8.38
CA ALA A 311 -14.80 -6.34 9.57
C ALA A 311 -13.97 -5.07 9.35
N MET A 312 -13.31 -4.96 8.18
CA MET A 312 -12.55 -3.75 7.82
C MET A 312 -13.46 -2.54 7.61
N HIS A 313 -14.65 -2.71 7.08
CA HIS A 313 -15.63 -1.62 7.00
C HIS A 313 -15.96 -1.06 8.40
N GLY A 314 -16.27 -1.93 9.35
CA GLY A 314 -16.51 -1.51 10.74
C GLY A 314 -15.30 -0.81 11.36
N LEU A 315 -14.11 -1.37 11.19
CA LEU A 315 -12.88 -0.78 11.71
C LEU A 315 -12.56 0.59 11.09
N ASN A 316 -12.74 0.74 9.77
CA ASN A 316 -12.57 2.01 9.08
C ASN A 316 -13.45 3.11 9.66
N GLN A 317 -14.70 2.78 10.04
CA GLN A 317 -15.61 3.74 10.67
C GLN A 317 -15.15 4.13 12.08
N LEU A 318 -14.52 3.23 12.84
CA LEU A 318 -14.02 3.53 14.19
C LEU A 318 -12.91 4.58 14.18
N PHE A 319 -12.07 4.62 13.14
CA PHE A 319 -10.99 5.60 13.04
C PHE A 319 -11.46 7.05 12.94
N VAL A 320 -12.71 7.31 12.53
CA VAL A 320 -13.28 8.67 12.54
C VAL A 320 -13.42 9.26 13.95
N PHE A 321 -13.50 8.39 14.96
CA PHE A 321 -13.65 8.82 16.36
C PHE A 321 -12.31 8.97 17.11
N ILE A 322 -11.21 8.54 16.48
CA ILE A 322 -9.87 8.50 17.07
C ILE A 322 -8.97 9.48 16.32
N PRO A 323 -8.19 10.35 17.00
CA PRO A 323 -7.23 11.20 16.29
C PRO A 323 -6.31 10.38 15.37
N PRO A 324 -6.02 10.83 14.16
CA PRO A 324 -6.33 12.12 13.53
C PRO A 324 -7.73 12.24 12.90
N TYR A 325 -8.72 11.46 13.33
CA TYR A 325 -10.12 11.47 12.86
C TYR A 325 -10.25 11.14 11.36
N GLU A 326 -9.37 10.31 10.88
CA GLU A 326 -9.29 9.87 9.49
C GLU A 326 -10.22 8.68 9.27
N LEU A 327 -11.07 8.73 8.25
CA LEU A 327 -11.79 7.54 7.81
C LEU A 327 -10.77 6.58 7.18
N GLY A 328 -10.64 5.39 7.74
CA GLY A 328 -9.78 4.35 7.18
C GLY A 328 -10.28 3.88 5.82
N ASN A 329 -9.38 3.39 4.97
CA ASN A 329 -9.74 2.84 3.65
C ASN A 329 -9.20 1.42 3.43
N TYR A 330 -9.06 0.65 4.49
CA TYR A 330 -8.64 -0.73 4.41
C TYR A 330 -9.65 -1.55 3.61
N PHE A 331 -9.17 -2.41 2.72
CA PHE A 331 -9.99 -3.17 1.76
C PHE A 331 -10.84 -2.28 0.84
N ILE A 332 -10.51 -0.99 0.73
CA ILE A 332 -11.30 -0.02 -0.05
C ILE A 332 -12.76 0.05 0.48
N MET A 333 -12.92 -0.19 1.79
CA MET A 333 -14.24 -0.22 2.45
C MET A 333 -14.62 1.11 3.12
N GLY A 334 -13.79 2.14 3.01
CA GLY A 334 -14.09 3.48 3.51
C GLY A 334 -14.69 4.37 2.42
N TYR A 335 -13.95 4.55 1.33
CA TYR A 335 -14.30 5.40 0.20
C TYR A 335 -13.59 4.90 -1.08
N PRO A 336 -14.12 5.23 -2.29
CA PRO A 336 -13.43 4.88 -3.53
C PRO A 336 -12.13 5.70 -3.67
N PRO A 337 -11.09 5.13 -4.31
CA PRO A 337 -9.85 5.87 -4.58
C PRO A 337 -10.12 7.14 -5.40
N PRO A 338 -9.39 8.24 -5.17
CA PRO A 338 -9.65 9.52 -5.83
C PRO A 338 -9.23 9.56 -7.31
N THR A 339 -8.77 8.48 -7.89
CA THR A 339 -8.03 8.44 -9.16
C THR A 339 -8.81 7.84 -10.35
N GLY A 340 -10.14 7.83 -10.35
CA GLY A 340 -10.91 7.34 -11.50
C GLY A 340 -10.74 5.84 -11.73
N SER A 341 -10.87 5.04 -10.69
CA SER A 341 -10.74 3.58 -10.76
C SER A 341 -12.06 2.90 -11.17
N VAL A 342 -11.97 1.61 -11.55
CA VAL A 342 -13.16 0.77 -11.77
C VAL A 342 -14.09 0.76 -10.54
N ILE A 343 -13.56 1.03 -9.36
CA ILE A 343 -14.32 1.11 -8.11
C ILE A 343 -15.24 2.32 -8.08
N ASP A 344 -14.86 3.44 -8.72
CA ASP A 344 -15.72 4.60 -8.85
C ASP A 344 -16.97 4.28 -9.66
N ILE A 345 -16.84 3.42 -10.67
CA ILE A 345 -17.99 2.94 -11.47
C ILE A 345 -18.97 2.21 -10.54
N PHE A 346 -18.48 1.32 -9.70
CA PHE A 346 -19.33 0.60 -8.75
C PHE A 346 -19.93 1.53 -7.70
N ALA A 347 -19.15 2.49 -7.20
CA ALA A 347 -19.65 3.47 -6.26
C ALA A 347 -20.73 4.37 -6.85
N ASN A 348 -20.63 4.70 -8.14
CA ASN A 348 -21.66 5.47 -8.86
C ASN A 348 -22.94 4.65 -9.10
N ILE A 349 -22.80 3.34 -9.36
CA ILE A 349 -23.94 2.44 -9.63
C ILE A 349 -24.65 2.07 -8.32
N PHE A 350 -23.92 1.58 -7.34
CA PHE A 350 -24.46 0.97 -6.12
C PHE A 350 -24.56 1.92 -4.91
N GLY A 351 -23.82 3.03 -4.94
CA GLY A 351 -23.78 3.99 -3.83
C GLY A 351 -22.51 3.86 -2.95
N PRO A 352 -22.48 4.61 -1.82
CA PRO A 352 -21.32 4.63 -0.92
C PRO A 352 -21.08 3.29 -0.23
N ALA A 353 -19.94 3.18 0.47
CA ALA A 353 -19.65 2.03 1.32
C ALA A 353 -20.76 1.80 2.35
N PRO A 354 -21.17 0.57 2.61
CA PRO A 354 -20.66 -0.69 2.03
C PRO A 354 -21.37 -1.12 0.72
N ARG A 355 -22.27 -0.32 0.12
CA ARG A 355 -23.13 -0.75 -1.01
C ARG A 355 -22.35 -1.12 -2.26
N TYR A 356 -21.27 -0.43 -2.60
CA TYR A 356 -20.44 -0.78 -3.76
C TYR A 356 -19.67 -2.10 -3.57
N LEU A 357 -19.73 -2.71 -2.38
CA LEU A 357 -19.22 -4.06 -2.14
C LEU A 357 -19.83 -5.09 -3.11
N VAL A 358 -21.08 -4.88 -3.54
CA VAL A 358 -21.74 -5.71 -4.55
C VAL A 358 -20.92 -5.75 -5.86
N GLY A 359 -20.47 -4.60 -6.33
CA GLY A 359 -19.61 -4.51 -7.51
C GLY A 359 -18.22 -5.12 -7.27
N LEU A 360 -17.64 -4.91 -6.08
CA LEU A 360 -16.36 -5.52 -5.71
C LEU A 360 -16.46 -7.06 -5.61
N ILE A 361 -17.58 -7.60 -5.14
CA ILE A 361 -17.83 -9.05 -5.12
C ILE A 361 -17.83 -9.57 -6.57
N GLY A 362 -18.56 -8.90 -7.48
CA GLY A 362 -18.59 -9.27 -8.89
C GLY A 362 -17.20 -9.27 -9.53
N MET A 363 -16.43 -8.19 -9.30
CA MET A 363 -15.04 -8.09 -9.74
C MET A 363 -14.14 -9.18 -9.11
N GLY A 364 -14.34 -9.46 -7.83
CA GLY A 364 -13.61 -10.52 -7.12
C GLY A 364 -13.90 -11.92 -7.69
N ILE A 365 -15.13 -12.19 -8.10
CA ILE A 365 -15.51 -13.45 -8.77
C ILE A 365 -14.78 -13.57 -10.11
N VAL A 366 -14.77 -12.51 -10.93
CA VAL A 366 -14.04 -12.50 -12.22
C VAL A 366 -12.54 -12.70 -12.00
N LEU A 367 -11.94 -11.99 -11.07
CA LEU A 367 -10.52 -12.11 -10.72
C LEU A 367 -10.20 -13.54 -10.25
N LEU A 368 -11.02 -14.08 -9.34
CA LEU A 368 -10.84 -15.45 -8.86
C LEU A 368 -10.97 -16.47 -10.00
N GLY A 369 -11.88 -16.24 -10.96
CA GLY A 369 -11.99 -17.02 -12.18
C GLY A 369 -10.70 -17.03 -12.99
N ILE A 370 -10.13 -15.85 -13.22
CA ILE A 370 -8.85 -15.69 -13.94
C ILE A 370 -7.72 -16.42 -13.20
N LEU A 371 -7.61 -16.25 -11.90
CA LEU A 371 -6.59 -16.89 -11.08
C LEU A 371 -6.76 -18.40 -10.98
N TYR A 372 -7.99 -18.90 -11.06
CA TYR A 372 -8.30 -20.32 -11.03
C TYR A 372 -8.05 -21.03 -12.38
N LEU A 373 -8.27 -20.35 -13.49
CA LEU A 373 -8.24 -20.91 -14.85
C LEU A 373 -6.98 -21.74 -15.19
N PRO A 374 -5.76 -21.38 -14.77
CA PRO A 374 -4.57 -22.20 -15.04
C PRO A 374 -4.63 -23.62 -14.48
N TYR A 375 -5.36 -23.86 -13.40
CA TYR A 375 -5.40 -25.17 -12.73
C TYR A 375 -6.22 -26.23 -13.50
N PRO A 376 -7.48 -25.97 -13.92
CA PRO A 376 -8.23 -26.93 -14.75
C PRO A 376 -7.57 -27.12 -16.12
N ILE A 377 -7.04 -26.08 -16.76
CA ILE A 377 -6.32 -26.18 -18.03
C ILE A 377 -5.15 -27.16 -17.90
N ARG A 378 -4.31 -26.99 -16.88
CA ARG A 378 -3.18 -27.89 -16.61
C ARG A 378 -3.62 -29.32 -16.36
N ARG A 379 -4.76 -29.56 -15.67
CA ARG A 379 -5.33 -30.90 -15.45
C ARG A 379 -5.79 -31.53 -16.75
N LEU A 380 -6.43 -30.74 -17.62
CA LEU A 380 -6.86 -31.23 -18.96
C LEU A 380 -5.67 -31.63 -19.83
N ILE A 381 -4.63 -30.78 -19.89
CA ILE A 381 -3.40 -31.10 -20.66
C ILE A 381 -2.74 -32.36 -20.13
N ARG A 382 -2.64 -32.55 -18.82
CA ARG A 382 -2.07 -33.75 -18.21
C ARG A 382 -2.89 -35.02 -18.55
N ARG A 383 -4.23 -34.93 -18.47
CA ARG A 383 -5.10 -36.06 -18.83
C ARG A 383 -4.93 -36.47 -20.29
N ARG A 384 -4.89 -35.53 -21.23
CA ARG A 384 -4.65 -35.79 -22.65
C ARG A 384 -3.28 -36.44 -22.90
N ALA A 385 -2.23 -35.93 -22.22
CA ALA A 385 -0.89 -36.49 -22.35
C ALA A 385 -0.77 -37.93 -21.80
N ILE A 386 -1.56 -38.31 -20.80
CA ILE A 386 -1.61 -39.67 -20.28
C ILE A 386 -2.38 -40.57 -21.27
N SER A 387 -3.55 -40.14 -21.75
CA SER A 387 -4.34 -40.88 -22.71
C SER A 387 -3.57 -41.18 -24.01
N ALA A 388 -2.81 -40.20 -24.51
CA ALA A 388 -1.98 -40.35 -25.72
C ALA A 388 -0.76 -41.30 -25.55
N ARG A 389 -0.43 -41.70 -24.31
CA ARG A 389 0.63 -42.70 -24.04
C ARG A 389 0.11 -44.10 -23.83
N THR A 390 -1.20 -44.25 -23.70
CA THR A 390 -1.89 -45.54 -23.49
C THR A 390 -2.59 -46.04 -24.74
N THR A 391 -2.66 -45.24 -25.78
CA THR A 391 -3.01 -45.63 -27.19
C THR A 391 -1.76 -45.78 -28.02
#